data_05a505b404762381c65364bf02733bbd
#
_entry.id   05a505b404762381c65364bf02733bbd
#
_cell.length_a   1.000
_cell.length_b   1.000
_cell.length_c   1.000
_cell.angle_alpha   90.00
_cell.angle_beta   90.00
_cell.angle_gamma   90.00
#
_symmetry.space_group_name_H-M   'P 1'
#
loop_
_entity.id
_entity.type
_entity.pdbx_description
1 polymer ?
#
loop_
_entity_poly.entity_id
_entity_poly.type
_entity_poly.pdbx_seq_one_letter_code
_entity_poly.pdbx_strand_id
1 'polypeptide(L)'
;YLGNQNSSIPFDINKMLIPFSLFPTHNLIKKFNFDFSNFENIAKHWIPMQEYLNLSAKGNIFVKTHNAMCTINENKFTNNQNSLGAIYLVRDPRDIIISYSSFLEKSYDEVVRYLFNSKSFELSNIDGKQFDFTLIGSWSDNYNSWKNYKTIEVLIIKYEDLISDTQNTFTKIIKYLN
;
A
#
# COMPACT_ATOMS: atom_id res chain seq x y z
N TYR A 1 13.97 11.64 -13.66
CA TYR A 1 15.12 12.53 -13.92
C TYR A 1 15.65 12.98 -12.56
N LEU A 2 16.59 12.23 -11.99
CA LEU A 2 17.43 12.73 -10.91
C LEU A 2 18.57 13.48 -11.59
N GLY A 3 18.40 14.79 -11.70
CA GLY A 3 19.42 15.68 -12.25
C GLY A 3 20.71 15.57 -11.46
N ASN A 4 21.80 15.37 -12.18
CA ASN A 4 23.18 15.47 -11.71
C ASN A 4 23.40 16.85 -11.11
N GLN A 5 23.22 16.99 -9.80
CA GLN A 5 23.75 18.11 -9.04
C GLN A 5 24.43 17.56 -7.81
N ASN A 6 25.74 17.73 -7.75
CA ASN A 6 26.57 17.65 -6.57
C ASN A 6 26.11 18.69 -5.54
N SER A 7 24.97 18.46 -4.90
CA SER A 7 24.55 19.16 -3.71
C SER A 7 24.52 18.14 -2.60
N SER A 8 25.44 18.28 -1.66
CA SER A 8 25.52 17.55 -0.40
C SER A 8 24.34 17.93 0.54
N ILE A 9 23.12 17.92 0.03
CA ILE A 9 21.94 18.04 0.89
C ILE A 9 21.75 16.67 1.53
N PRO A 10 21.85 16.55 2.86
CA PRO A 10 21.60 15.29 3.53
C PRO A 10 20.21 14.77 3.14
N PHE A 11 20.14 13.51 2.73
CA PHE A 11 18.88 12.83 2.46
C PHE A 11 18.04 12.84 3.75
N ASP A 12 17.02 13.66 3.79
CA ASP A 12 16.11 13.74 4.93
C ASP A 12 14.90 12.85 4.68
N ILE A 13 14.96 11.63 5.21
CA ILE A 13 13.87 10.65 5.10
C ILE A 13 12.54 11.21 5.65
N ASN A 14 12.58 12.11 6.62
CA ASN A 14 11.36 12.70 7.19
C ASN A 14 10.65 13.65 6.21
N LYS A 15 11.38 14.20 5.24
CA LYS A 15 10.79 15.00 4.16
C LYS A 15 10.19 14.15 3.04
N MET A 16 10.59 12.87 2.95
CA MET A 16 10.04 11.91 1.98
C MET A 16 8.91 11.07 2.54
N LEU A 17 8.77 11.01 3.87
CA LEU A 17 7.71 10.26 4.50
C LEU A 17 6.40 11.03 4.33
N ILE A 18 5.63 10.61 3.34
CA ILE A 18 4.18 10.76 3.40
C ILE A 18 3.73 10.13 4.72
N PRO A 19 2.84 10.80 5.45
CA PRO A 19 2.41 10.34 6.76
C PRO A 19 2.09 8.85 6.74
N PHE A 20 2.39 8.15 7.84
CA PHE A 20 2.23 6.70 8.04
C PHE A 20 0.81 6.16 7.77
N SER A 21 -0.12 7.02 7.37
CA SER A 21 -1.49 6.69 7.03
C SER A 21 -1.57 5.97 5.69
N LEU A 22 -2.39 4.92 5.68
CA LEU A 22 -2.65 4.13 4.48
C LEU A 22 -3.46 4.93 3.45
N PHE A 23 -3.17 4.70 2.17
CA PHE A 23 -3.98 5.21 1.06
C PHE A 23 -5.22 4.31 0.84
N PRO A 24 -6.39 4.95 0.64
CA PRO A 24 -6.65 6.38 0.73
C PRO A 24 -6.64 6.89 2.16
N THR A 25 -6.16 8.12 2.40
CA THR A 25 -6.13 8.70 3.74
C THR A 25 -7.46 9.36 4.09
N HIS A 26 -7.80 9.46 5.38
CA HIS A 26 -9.01 10.19 5.82
C HIS A 26 -9.06 11.62 5.30
N ASN A 27 -7.92 12.30 5.23
CA ASN A 27 -7.84 13.67 4.72
C ASN A 27 -8.20 13.75 3.24
N LEU A 28 -7.77 12.76 2.43
CA LEU A 28 -8.15 12.67 1.02
C LEU A 28 -9.65 12.44 0.88
N ILE A 29 -10.22 11.52 1.65
CA ILE A 29 -11.65 11.23 1.64
C ILE A 29 -12.47 12.47 1.98
N LYS A 30 -12.12 13.16 3.06
CA LYS A 30 -12.79 14.42 3.46
C LYS A 30 -12.67 15.49 2.38
N LYS A 31 -11.51 15.59 1.73
CA LYS A 31 -11.29 16.56 0.64
C LYS A 31 -12.16 16.27 -0.59
N PHE A 32 -12.30 15.02 -0.97
CA PHE A 32 -13.11 14.61 -2.12
C PHE A 32 -14.62 14.59 -1.83
N ASN A 33 -15.00 14.64 -0.56
CA ASN A 33 -16.38 14.81 -0.07
C ASN A 33 -17.40 13.88 -0.74
N PHE A 34 -17.10 12.59 -0.81
CA PHE A 34 -18.00 11.57 -1.33
C PHE A 34 -18.54 10.66 -0.23
N ASP A 35 -19.62 9.95 -0.50
CA ASP A 35 -20.12 8.90 0.38
C ASP A 35 -19.18 7.69 0.38
N PHE A 36 -18.50 7.47 1.49
CA PHE A 36 -17.55 6.36 1.71
C PHE A 36 -18.16 5.22 2.54
N SER A 37 -19.45 5.22 2.76
CA SER A 37 -20.16 4.13 3.47
C SER A 37 -20.15 2.82 2.67
N ASN A 38 -19.84 2.90 1.38
CA ASN A 38 -19.75 1.77 0.47
C ASN A 38 -18.36 1.71 -0.17
N PHE A 39 -17.73 0.53 -0.11
CA PHE A 39 -16.39 0.30 -0.67
C PHE A 39 -16.31 0.59 -2.19
N GLU A 40 -17.37 0.34 -2.94
CA GLU A 40 -17.42 0.68 -4.37
C GLU A 40 -17.25 2.18 -4.63
N ASN A 41 -17.80 3.03 -3.77
CA ASN A 41 -17.61 4.47 -3.87
C ASN A 41 -16.17 4.87 -3.56
N ILE A 42 -15.51 4.19 -2.62
CA ILE A 42 -14.08 4.39 -2.37
C ILE A 42 -13.27 4.00 -3.61
N ALA A 43 -13.59 2.86 -4.22
CA ALA A 43 -12.92 2.39 -5.43
C ALA A 43 -13.02 3.36 -6.61
N LYS A 44 -14.17 3.99 -6.83
CA LYS A 44 -14.37 5.03 -7.87
C LYS A 44 -13.42 6.22 -7.71
N HIS A 45 -12.95 6.47 -6.50
CA HIS A 45 -12.10 7.62 -6.20
C HIS A 45 -10.60 7.28 -6.09
N TRP A 46 -10.18 6.01 -6.25
CA TRP A 46 -8.76 5.65 -6.18
C TRP A 46 -7.90 6.42 -7.19
N ILE A 47 -8.29 6.40 -8.46
CA ILE A 47 -7.55 7.10 -9.51
C ILE A 47 -7.64 8.63 -9.33
N PRO A 48 -8.81 9.26 -9.17
CA PRO A 48 -8.90 10.70 -8.91
C PRO A 48 -8.05 11.17 -7.71
N MET A 49 -8.01 10.40 -6.61
CA MET A 49 -7.18 10.74 -5.45
C MET A 49 -5.67 10.64 -5.76
N GLN A 50 -5.24 9.64 -6.54
CA GLN A 50 -3.84 9.52 -6.97
C GLN A 50 -3.45 10.66 -7.93
N GLU A 51 -4.30 11.01 -8.87
CA GLU A 51 -4.11 12.17 -9.76
C GLU A 51 -3.93 13.46 -8.97
N TYR A 52 -4.81 13.68 -7.99
CA TYR A 52 -4.70 14.84 -7.10
C TYR A 52 -3.36 14.86 -6.34
N LEU A 53 -2.92 13.72 -5.81
CA LEU A 53 -1.64 13.62 -5.12
C LEU A 53 -0.48 13.95 -6.07
N ASN A 54 -0.48 13.37 -7.26
CA ASN A 54 0.56 13.60 -8.28
C ASN A 54 0.63 15.05 -8.72
N LEU A 55 -0.51 15.70 -8.95
CA LEU A 55 -0.58 17.12 -9.31
C LEU A 55 -0.14 18.05 -8.18
N SER A 56 -0.35 17.65 -6.93
CA SER A 56 0.02 18.43 -5.75
C SER A 56 1.50 18.28 -5.38
N ALA A 57 2.17 17.26 -5.89
CA ALA A 57 3.55 16.95 -5.56
C ALA A 57 4.55 17.75 -6.40
N LYS A 58 5.69 18.13 -5.80
CA LYS A 58 6.82 18.74 -6.53
C LYS A 58 7.84 17.72 -7.05
N GLY A 59 7.53 16.43 -6.99
CA GLY A 59 8.38 15.31 -7.39
C GLY A 59 7.71 13.98 -7.08
N ASN A 60 8.48 12.90 -7.09
CA ASN A 60 7.97 11.57 -6.77
C ASN A 60 7.46 11.51 -5.33
N ILE A 61 6.30 10.89 -5.15
CA ILE A 61 5.71 10.64 -3.84
C ILE A 61 5.61 9.14 -3.57
N PHE A 62 5.71 8.78 -2.33
CA PHE A 62 5.47 7.42 -1.86
C PHE A 62 4.13 7.34 -1.17
N VAL A 63 3.36 6.33 -1.53
CA VAL A 63 2.04 6.06 -0.95
C VAL A 63 2.06 4.67 -0.34
N LYS A 64 1.74 4.55 0.93
CA LYS A 64 1.62 3.25 1.59
C LYS A 64 0.19 2.72 1.42
N THR A 65 0.06 1.45 1.09
CA THR A 65 -1.23 0.77 1.05
C THR A 65 -1.12 -0.68 1.51
N HIS A 66 -2.23 -1.26 1.99
CA HIS A 66 -2.40 -2.69 2.18
C HIS A 66 -3.36 -3.29 1.14
N ASN A 67 -3.90 -2.46 0.26
CA ASN A 67 -4.90 -2.90 -0.71
C ASN A 67 -4.33 -3.94 -1.67
N ALA A 68 -5.10 -4.99 -1.96
CA ALA A 68 -4.80 -5.89 -3.06
C ALA A 68 -4.86 -5.11 -4.39
N MET A 69 -4.05 -5.50 -5.37
CA MET A 69 -4.16 -4.96 -6.72
C MET A 69 -5.41 -5.53 -7.39
N CYS A 70 -6.46 -4.73 -7.43
CA CYS A 70 -7.77 -5.18 -7.87
C CYS A 70 -8.48 -4.16 -8.78
N THR A 71 -9.55 -4.62 -9.38
CA THR A 71 -10.52 -3.78 -10.11
C THR A 71 -11.90 -4.05 -9.54
N ILE A 72 -12.59 -3.00 -9.12
CA ILE A 72 -13.95 -3.06 -8.57
C ILE A 72 -14.87 -2.26 -9.46
N ASN A 73 -15.85 -2.90 -10.09
CA ASN A 73 -16.79 -2.26 -11.02
C ASN A 73 -16.06 -1.33 -12.01
N GLU A 74 -15.07 -1.89 -12.72
CA GLU A 74 -14.20 -1.22 -13.70
C GLU A 74 -13.19 -0.21 -13.11
N ASN A 75 -13.29 0.11 -11.83
CA ASN A 75 -12.36 1.02 -11.17
C ASN A 75 -11.10 0.27 -10.73
N LYS A 76 -9.98 0.54 -11.39
CA LYS A 76 -8.66 -0.03 -11.06
C LYS A 76 -8.08 0.66 -9.84
N PHE A 77 -7.40 -0.12 -8.99
CA PHE A 77 -6.71 0.45 -7.82
C PHE A 77 -5.65 1.48 -8.25
N THR A 78 -4.86 1.19 -9.27
CA THR A 78 -3.91 2.13 -9.88
C THR A 78 -3.67 1.80 -11.36
N ASN A 79 -2.91 2.66 -12.06
CA ASN A 79 -2.51 2.50 -13.44
C ASN A 79 -1.11 3.10 -13.68
N ASN A 80 -0.56 2.94 -14.88
CA ASN A 80 0.76 3.46 -15.26
C ASN A 80 0.82 4.99 -15.49
N GLN A 81 -0.30 5.66 -15.49
CA GLN A 81 -0.37 7.13 -15.55
C GLN A 81 -0.18 7.75 -14.16
N ASN A 82 -0.58 7.01 -13.11
CA ASN A 82 -0.58 7.49 -11.74
C ASN A 82 0.50 6.88 -10.85
N SER A 83 1.05 5.73 -11.23
CA SER A 83 2.10 5.05 -10.48
C SER A 83 3.26 4.65 -11.39
N LEU A 84 4.46 5.05 -11.03
CA LEU A 84 5.70 4.68 -11.72
C LEU A 84 6.05 3.21 -11.46
N GLY A 85 5.76 2.73 -10.26
CA GLY A 85 6.01 1.36 -9.84
C GLY A 85 5.53 1.10 -8.41
N ALA A 86 5.77 -0.11 -7.92
CA ALA A 86 5.43 -0.50 -6.56
C ALA A 86 6.54 -1.33 -5.91
N ILE A 87 6.76 -1.13 -4.63
CA ILE A 87 7.60 -2.00 -3.80
C ILE A 87 6.66 -2.81 -2.91
N TYR A 88 6.60 -4.12 -3.14
CA TYR A 88 5.75 -5.03 -2.38
C TYR A 88 6.58 -5.78 -1.34
N LEU A 89 6.32 -5.52 -0.07
CA LEU A 89 6.95 -6.24 1.03
C LEU A 89 6.13 -7.48 1.37
N VAL A 90 6.73 -8.66 1.24
CA VAL A 90 6.10 -9.93 1.59
C VAL A 90 6.80 -10.55 2.80
N ARG A 91 6.04 -11.12 3.71
CA ARG A 91 6.52 -11.86 4.88
C ARG A 91 5.87 -13.24 4.94
N ASP A 92 6.58 -14.23 5.48
CA ASP A 92 6.03 -15.57 5.72
C ASP A 92 4.71 -15.47 6.51
N PRO A 93 3.60 -16.05 6.00
CA PRO A 93 2.31 -15.96 6.67
C PRO A 93 2.30 -16.60 8.07
N ARG A 94 3.18 -17.56 8.35
CA ARG A 94 3.32 -18.15 9.69
C ARG A 94 3.81 -17.13 10.72
N ASP A 95 4.77 -16.28 10.31
CA ASP A 95 5.25 -15.19 11.17
C ASP A 95 4.21 -14.08 11.32
N ILE A 96 3.42 -13.85 10.27
CA ILE A 96 2.32 -12.87 10.32
C ILE A 96 1.27 -13.33 11.34
N ILE A 97 0.93 -14.63 11.38
CA ILE A 97 -0.04 -15.16 12.36
C ILE A 97 0.39 -14.80 13.78
N ILE A 98 1.66 -15.01 14.12
CA ILE A 98 2.18 -14.73 15.48
C ILE A 98 2.07 -13.22 15.79
N SER A 99 2.55 -12.38 14.89
CA SER A 99 2.57 -10.92 15.12
C SER A 99 1.16 -10.30 15.12
N TYR A 100 0.27 -10.77 14.24
CA TYR A 100 -1.10 -10.29 14.14
C TYR A 100 -1.98 -10.75 15.28
N SER A 101 -1.76 -11.97 15.78
CA SER A 101 -2.44 -12.47 17.00
C SER A 101 -2.18 -11.52 18.18
N SER A 102 -0.93 -11.13 18.38
CA SER A 102 -0.57 -10.20 19.44
C SER A 102 -1.10 -8.77 19.19
N PHE A 103 -1.01 -8.30 17.95
CA PHE A 103 -1.42 -6.93 17.58
C PHE A 103 -2.94 -6.74 17.63
N LEU A 104 -3.71 -7.73 17.19
CA LEU A 104 -5.16 -7.67 17.13
C LEU A 104 -5.84 -8.23 18.41
N GLU A 105 -5.05 -8.75 19.36
CA GLU A 105 -5.54 -9.44 20.56
C GLU A 105 -6.50 -10.60 20.21
N LYS A 106 -6.15 -11.37 19.15
CA LYS A 106 -6.93 -12.47 18.62
C LYS A 106 -6.19 -13.80 18.73
N SER A 107 -6.93 -14.89 18.76
CA SER A 107 -6.36 -16.24 18.71
C SER A 107 -5.69 -16.52 17.34
N TYR A 108 -4.75 -17.46 17.31
CA TYR A 108 -4.12 -17.89 16.05
C TYR A 108 -5.15 -18.37 15.03
N ASP A 109 -6.18 -19.11 15.46
CA ASP A 109 -7.22 -19.61 14.55
C ASP A 109 -8.04 -18.48 13.91
N GLU A 110 -8.32 -17.40 14.64
CA GLU A 110 -8.99 -16.24 14.09
C GLU A 110 -8.12 -15.53 13.05
N VAL A 111 -6.83 -15.38 13.35
CA VAL A 111 -5.87 -14.77 12.40
C VAL A 111 -5.71 -15.65 11.17
N VAL A 112 -5.61 -16.96 11.33
CA VAL A 112 -5.57 -17.90 10.19
C VAL A 112 -6.81 -17.72 9.32
N ARG A 113 -8.02 -17.73 9.89
CA ARG A 113 -9.26 -17.50 9.13
C ARG A 113 -9.25 -16.16 8.40
N TYR A 114 -8.73 -15.11 9.02
CA TYR A 114 -8.59 -13.80 8.40
C TYR A 114 -7.63 -13.82 7.20
N LEU A 115 -6.46 -14.45 7.34
CA LEU A 115 -5.45 -14.55 6.27
C LEU A 115 -5.86 -15.44 5.09
N PHE A 116 -6.79 -16.37 5.29
CA PHE A 116 -7.32 -17.24 4.23
C PHE A 116 -8.64 -16.72 3.62
N ASN A 117 -9.21 -15.65 4.15
CA ASN A 117 -10.46 -15.11 3.63
C ASN A 117 -10.20 -14.15 2.47
N SER A 118 -10.60 -14.53 1.26
CA SER A 118 -10.48 -13.69 0.05
C SER A 118 -11.31 -12.40 0.09
N LYS A 119 -12.23 -12.28 1.05
CA LYS A 119 -13.06 -11.09 1.28
C LYS A 119 -12.65 -10.31 2.54
N SER A 120 -11.40 -10.45 2.97
CA SER A 120 -10.91 -9.68 4.12
C SER A 120 -10.71 -8.21 3.77
N PHE A 121 -11.25 -7.36 4.64
CA PHE A 121 -11.08 -5.92 4.58
C PHE A 121 -10.33 -5.41 5.81
N GLU A 122 -9.56 -4.37 5.64
CA GLU A 122 -9.10 -3.54 6.75
C GLU A 122 -10.16 -2.48 7.03
N LEU A 123 -10.62 -2.46 8.27
CA LEU A 123 -11.64 -1.52 8.73
C LEU A 123 -10.98 -0.19 9.12
N SER A 124 -11.62 0.89 8.76
CA SER A 124 -11.29 2.21 9.28
C SER A 124 -12.43 2.79 10.09
N ASN A 125 -12.10 3.44 11.19
CA ASN A 125 -13.06 4.19 11.99
C ASN A 125 -13.03 5.66 11.56
N ILE A 126 -14.15 6.14 11.03
CA ILE A 126 -14.33 7.53 10.64
C ILE A 126 -15.57 8.07 11.36
N ASP A 127 -15.36 9.08 12.19
CA ASP A 127 -16.41 9.72 12.98
C ASP A 127 -17.26 8.72 13.81
N GLY A 128 -16.59 7.73 14.42
CA GLY A 128 -17.22 6.72 15.28
C GLY A 128 -17.89 5.55 14.54
N LYS A 129 -17.84 5.51 13.20
CA LYS A 129 -18.38 4.41 12.40
C LYS A 129 -17.27 3.62 11.74
N GLN A 130 -17.44 2.29 11.66
CA GLN A 130 -16.51 1.41 10.96
C GLN A 130 -16.97 1.21 9.51
N PHE A 131 -16.00 1.22 8.62
CA PHE A 131 -16.19 1.01 7.17
C PHE A 131 -15.17 0.01 6.64
N ASP A 132 -15.57 -0.79 5.64
CA ASP A 132 -14.66 -1.57 4.81
C ASP A 132 -13.86 -0.60 3.93
N PHE A 133 -12.59 -0.42 4.27
CA PHE A 133 -11.82 0.68 3.70
C PHE A 133 -10.77 0.23 2.69
N THR A 134 -10.13 -0.89 2.97
CA THR A 134 -9.05 -1.45 2.16
C THR A 134 -9.33 -2.92 1.91
N LEU A 135 -9.44 -3.33 0.66
CA LEU A 135 -9.57 -4.75 0.32
C LEU A 135 -8.20 -5.42 0.44
N ILE A 136 -8.03 -6.21 1.49
CA ILE A 136 -6.83 -7.00 1.69
C ILE A 136 -6.90 -8.31 0.90
N GLY A 137 -8.06 -8.97 0.92
CA GLY A 137 -8.22 -10.34 0.41
C GLY A 137 -7.50 -11.38 1.28
N SER A 138 -7.32 -12.59 0.78
CA SER A 138 -6.43 -13.54 1.44
C SER A 138 -4.96 -13.16 1.23
N TRP A 139 -4.07 -13.69 2.09
CA TRP A 139 -2.63 -13.47 1.92
C TRP A 139 -2.14 -13.86 0.52
N SER A 140 -2.60 -15.00 0.02
CA SER A 140 -2.23 -15.49 -1.31
C SER A 140 -2.82 -14.63 -2.43
N ASP A 141 -4.08 -14.19 -2.30
CA ASP A 141 -4.72 -13.33 -3.31
C ASP A 141 -4.04 -11.98 -3.37
N ASN A 142 -3.73 -11.37 -2.22
CA ASN A 142 -3.01 -10.11 -2.16
C ASN A 142 -1.64 -10.22 -2.85
N TYR A 143 -0.83 -11.20 -2.45
CA TYR A 143 0.49 -11.42 -3.04
C TYR A 143 0.41 -11.64 -4.56
N ASN A 144 -0.48 -12.53 -5.01
CA ASN A 144 -0.63 -12.85 -6.43
C ASN A 144 -1.15 -11.67 -7.24
N SER A 145 -2.02 -10.84 -6.66
CA SER A 145 -2.56 -9.66 -7.33
C SER A 145 -1.45 -8.67 -7.72
N TRP A 146 -0.51 -8.41 -6.81
CA TRP A 146 0.63 -7.55 -7.07
C TRP A 146 1.68 -8.21 -7.97
N LYS A 147 2.04 -9.48 -7.69
CA LYS A 147 3.02 -10.23 -8.48
C LYS A 147 2.66 -10.36 -9.95
N ASN A 148 1.38 -10.53 -10.24
CA ASN A 148 0.88 -10.75 -11.60
C ASN A 148 0.47 -9.46 -12.32
N TYR A 149 0.50 -8.33 -11.64
CA TYR A 149 0.17 -7.05 -12.25
C TYR A 149 1.30 -6.61 -13.20
N LYS A 150 0.95 -6.35 -14.48
CA LYS A 150 1.92 -6.08 -15.55
C LYS A 150 1.86 -4.65 -16.08
N THR A 151 0.94 -3.84 -15.55
CA THR A 151 0.77 -2.45 -16.04
C THR A 151 1.85 -1.51 -15.48
N ILE A 152 2.36 -1.81 -14.29
CA ILE A 152 3.52 -1.14 -13.68
C ILE A 152 4.53 -2.18 -13.23
N GLU A 153 5.78 -1.78 -13.06
CA GLU A 153 6.79 -2.65 -12.48
C GLU A 153 6.53 -2.83 -10.98
N VAL A 154 6.68 -4.07 -10.48
CA VAL A 154 6.52 -4.39 -9.06
C VAL A 154 7.78 -5.08 -8.55
N LEU A 155 8.52 -4.39 -7.69
CA LEU A 155 9.66 -4.97 -6.97
C LEU A 155 9.17 -5.71 -5.73
N ILE A 156 9.32 -7.03 -5.71
CA ILE A 156 8.97 -7.86 -4.54
C ILE A 156 10.19 -8.01 -3.64
N ILE A 157 10.05 -7.62 -2.38
CA ILE A 157 11.06 -7.73 -1.33
C ILE A 157 10.53 -8.67 -0.24
N LYS A 158 11.30 -9.69 0.10
CA LYS A 158 10.99 -10.52 1.26
C LYS A 158 11.46 -9.83 2.54
N TYR A 159 10.62 -9.87 3.56
CA TYR A 159 10.95 -9.31 4.87
C TYR A 159 12.20 -9.98 5.47
N GLU A 160 12.35 -11.28 5.27
CA GLU A 160 13.48 -12.08 5.72
C GLU A 160 14.80 -11.60 5.09
N ASP A 161 14.78 -11.25 3.78
CA ASP A 161 15.97 -10.69 3.10
C ASP A 161 16.31 -9.30 3.66
N LEU A 162 15.29 -8.51 4.01
CA LEU A 162 15.49 -7.19 4.59
C LEU A 162 16.16 -7.25 5.97
N ILE A 163 15.88 -8.30 6.75
CA ILE A 163 16.50 -8.52 8.07
C ILE A 163 17.89 -9.13 7.94
N SER A 164 18.06 -10.17 7.11
CA SER A 164 19.31 -10.92 7.01
C SER A 164 20.39 -10.20 6.20
N ASP A 165 20.00 -9.40 5.20
CA ASP A 165 20.92 -8.67 4.32
C ASP A 165 20.33 -7.29 3.97
N THR A 166 20.22 -6.46 4.97
CA THR A 166 19.61 -5.11 4.87
C THR A 166 20.29 -4.26 3.80
N GLN A 167 21.63 -4.25 3.76
CA GLN A 167 22.39 -3.37 2.87
C GLN A 167 22.13 -3.70 1.39
N ASN A 168 22.24 -4.97 1.00
CA ASN A 168 22.00 -5.38 -0.38
C ASN A 168 20.52 -5.25 -0.77
N THR A 169 19.62 -5.51 0.17
CA THR A 169 18.18 -5.35 -0.06
C THR A 169 17.82 -3.89 -0.29
N PHE A 170 18.33 -2.96 0.51
CA PHE A 170 18.17 -1.52 0.27
C PHE A 170 18.84 -1.08 -1.03
N THR A 171 19.98 -1.62 -1.38
CA THR A 171 20.64 -1.33 -2.67
C THR A 171 19.75 -1.73 -3.86
N LYS A 172 19.03 -2.85 -3.79
CA LYS A 172 18.05 -3.25 -4.82
C LYS A 172 16.90 -2.24 -4.91
N ILE A 173 16.39 -1.78 -3.75
CA ILE A 173 15.33 -0.77 -3.71
C ILE A 173 15.80 0.54 -4.35
N ILE A 174 16.97 1.03 -3.98
CA ILE A 174 17.53 2.27 -4.55
C ILE A 174 17.74 2.14 -6.07
N LYS A 175 18.25 1.00 -6.54
CA LYS A 175 18.39 0.75 -7.99
C LYS A 175 17.06 0.71 -8.73
N TYR A 176 16.02 0.22 -8.07
CA TYR A 176 14.68 0.20 -8.65
C TYR A 176 14.05 1.59 -8.72
N LEU A 177 14.38 2.49 -7.80
CA LEU A 177 13.85 3.85 -7.74
C LEU A 177 14.59 4.86 -8.64
N ASN A 178 15.74 4.49 -9.21
CA ASN A 178 16.55 5.29 -10.13
C ASN A 178 16.31 4.90 -11.59
#